data_d1cbfc4e434b73683ca32dfbcd3914af
#
_entry.id   d1cbfc4e434b73683ca32dfbcd3914af
#
_cell.length_a   1.000
_cell.length_b   1.000
_cell.length_c   1.000
_cell.angle_alpha   90.00
_cell.angle_beta   90.00
_cell.angle_gamma   90.00
#
_symmetry.space_group_name_H-M   'P 1'
#
loop_
_entity.id
_entity.type
_entity.pdbx_description
1 polymer ?
#
loop_
_entity_poly.entity_id
_entity_poly.type
_entity_poly.pdbx_seq_one_letter_code
_entity_poly.pdbx_strand_id
1 'polypeptide(L)'
;WFGAGALHQAPPAHGWARNSVWQLRSVVTTDDGGVRVTLSLEKNGFYALYEVTVGEKLELNLSLRNVQSEPVVGELTFHTYLRLYDLTATDLSGLAGAEYIDNEPGATRAKQEHELKVAGSCDRIFTTGEAGNVVRVRDSGNRRTIVVTKHDAPNTVVWNPGPRGAAEFSDMAPDEWVQFLCVEPGRIRENAAKLEPGESFSISMTLSVENL
;
A
#
# COMPACT_ATOMS: atom_id res chain seq x y z
N TRP A 1 -0.08 6.11 10.57
CA TRP A 1 -1.00 5.02 10.91
C TRP A 1 -2.01 4.77 9.80
N PHE A 2 -2.58 3.59 9.78
CA PHE A 2 -3.60 3.18 8.82
C PHE A 2 -5.01 3.36 9.41
N GLY A 3 -5.91 3.98 8.67
CA GLY A 3 -7.24 4.32 9.18
C GLY A 3 -7.16 5.16 10.44
N ALA A 4 -7.72 4.66 11.55
CA ALA A 4 -7.59 5.25 12.88
C ALA A 4 -6.31 4.83 13.63
N GLY A 5 -5.48 3.96 13.00
CA GLY A 5 -4.27 3.41 13.60
C GLY A 5 -4.51 2.27 14.59
N ALA A 6 -3.46 1.48 14.87
CA ALA A 6 -3.50 0.37 15.83
C ALA A 6 -3.88 0.83 17.25
N LEU A 7 -3.57 2.08 17.59
CA LEU A 7 -3.85 2.69 18.89
C LEU A 7 -5.08 3.61 18.87
N HIS A 8 -5.93 3.53 17.84
CA HIS A 8 -7.10 4.41 17.67
C HIS A 8 -6.76 5.90 17.81
N GLN A 9 -5.72 6.31 17.10
CA GLN A 9 -5.19 7.66 17.18
C GLN A 9 -6.17 8.69 16.62
N ALA A 10 -6.01 9.92 17.10
CA ALA A 10 -6.82 11.05 16.64
C ALA A 10 -6.61 11.36 15.14
N PRO A 11 -7.55 12.06 14.48
CA PRO A 11 -7.41 12.49 13.09
C PRO A 11 -6.08 13.19 12.80
N PRO A 12 -5.59 13.16 11.55
CA PRO A 12 -6.30 12.67 10.36
C PRO A 12 -6.23 11.16 10.20
N ALA A 13 -7.29 10.56 9.64
CA ALA A 13 -7.25 9.17 9.19
C ALA A 13 -6.07 8.94 8.24
N HIS A 14 -5.45 7.76 8.26
CA HIS A 14 -4.24 7.40 7.52
C HIS A 14 -3.01 8.25 7.86
N GLY A 15 -3.01 8.86 9.04
CA GLY A 15 -1.87 9.61 9.57
C GLY A 15 -1.56 10.91 8.83
N TRP A 16 -0.39 11.42 9.10
CA TRP A 16 0.02 12.77 8.71
C TRP A 16 0.96 12.81 7.50
N ALA A 17 1.59 11.69 7.12
CA ALA A 17 2.64 11.69 6.11
C ALA A 17 2.14 12.19 4.73
N ARG A 18 0.95 11.74 4.30
CA ARG A 18 0.32 12.13 3.02
C ARG A 18 -0.06 13.61 2.94
N ASN A 19 -0.28 14.26 4.10
CA ASN A 19 -0.69 15.68 4.19
C ASN A 19 0.46 16.58 4.65
N SER A 20 1.71 16.11 4.56
CA SER A 20 2.89 16.87 4.98
C SER A 20 3.79 17.19 3.80
N VAL A 21 4.51 18.29 3.89
CA VAL A 21 5.54 18.65 2.91
C VAL A 21 6.80 17.86 3.24
N TRP A 22 7.27 17.09 2.26
CA TRP A 22 8.51 16.33 2.35
C TRP A 22 9.69 17.16 1.84
N GLN A 23 10.85 16.98 2.46
CA GLN A 23 12.09 17.62 2.03
C GLN A 23 12.80 16.74 1.00
N LEU A 24 13.09 17.31 -0.17
CA LEU A 24 13.97 16.68 -1.15
C LEU A 24 15.39 16.62 -0.63
N ARG A 25 15.97 15.42 -0.54
CA ARG A 25 17.34 15.18 -0.07
C ARG A 25 18.32 14.98 -1.21
N SER A 26 17.92 14.17 -2.20
CA SER A 26 18.77 13.92 -3.37
C SER A 26 17.95 13.49 -4.57
N VAL A 27 18.51 13.74 -5.75
CA VAL A 27 18.09 13.15 -7.02
C VAL A 27 19.39 12.66 -7.69
N VAL A 28 19.49 11.35 -7.95
CA VAL A 28 20.69 10.74 -8.52
C VAL A 28 20.30 9.79 -9.65
N THR A 29 21.14 9.71 -10.66
CA THR A 29 21.03 8.69 -11.71
C THR A 29 21.58 7.37 -11.13
N THR A 30 20.87 6.27 -11.36
CA THR A 30 21.34 4.92 -11.01
C THR A 30 22.22 4.34 -12.11
N ASP A 31 23.00 3.30 -11.79
CA ASP A 31 23.96 2.70 -12.75
C ASP A 31 23.27 2.08 -13.97
N ASP A 32 22.00 1.68 -13.84
CA ASP A 32 21.15 1.17 -14.93
C ASP A 32 20.43 2.26 -15.73
N GLY A 33 20.72 3.54 -15.45
CA GLY A 33 20.15 4.70 -16.15
C GLY A 33 18.80 5.17 -15.61
N GLY A 34 18.32 4.58 -14.53
CA GLY A 34 17.15 5.06 -13.80
C GLY A 34 17.43 6.33 -12.97
N VAL A 35 16.43 6.78 -12.22
CA VAL A 35 16.54 7.94 -11.32
C VAL A 35 16.05 7.55 -9.94
N ARG A 36 16.88 7.81 -8.91
CA ARG A 36 16.48 7.70 -7.50
C ARG A 36 16.26 9.08 -6.90
N VAL A 37 15.09 9.24 -6.30
CA VAL A 37 14.71 10.42 -5.53
C VAL A 37 14.63 10.02 -4.06
N THR A 38 15.30 10.78 -3.18
CA THR A 38 15.23 10.58 -1.73
C THR A 38 14.53 11.76 -1.09
N LEU A 39 13.50 11.48 -0.32
CA LEU A 39 12.69 12.43 0.42
C LEU A 39 12.76 12.13 1.91
N SER A 40 12.69 13.16 2.77
CA SER A 40 12.58 12.96 4.21
C SER A 40 11.48 13.81 4.82
N LEU A 41 10.96 13.34 5.94
CA LEU A 41 9.99 14.06 6.75
C LEU A 41 10.24 13.79 8.21
N GLU A 42 10.38 14.85 9.01
CA GLU A 42 10.44 14.77 10.46
C GLU A 42 9.17 15.40 11.04
N LYS A 43 8.38 14.60 11.75
CA LYS A 43 7.12 15.05 12.33
C LYS A 43 6.67 14.14 13.47
N ASN A 44 6.09 14.73 14.50
CA ASN A 44 5.50 14.03 15.64
C ASN A 44 6.43 12.99 16.29
N GLY A 45 7.73 13.29 16.36
CA GLY A 45 8.74 12.42 16.96
C GLY A 45 9.14 11.22 16.09
N PHE A 46 8.81 11.27 14.80
CA PHE A 46 9.28 10.32 13.80
C PHE A 46 10.15 11.01 12.76
N TYR A 47 11.15 10.30 12.28
CA TYR A 47 11.89 10.62 11.07
C TYR A 47 11.57 9.56 10.01
N ALA A 48 10.99 9.99 8.91
CA ALA A 48 10.69 9.13 7.76
C ALA A 48 11.66 9.44 6.62
N LEU A 49 12.15 8.38 5.96
CA LEU A 49 12.93 8.48 4.72
C LEU A 49 12.21 7.68 3.65
N TYR A 50 11.96 8.33 2.51
CA TYR A 50 11.28 7.73 1.37
C TYR A 50 12.16 7.79 0.13
N GLU A 51 12.52 6.63 -0.38
CA GLU A 51 13.29 6.48 -1.61
C GLU A 51 12.41 5.94 -2.71
N VAL A 52 12.42 6.61 -3.85
CA VAL A 52 11.68 6.26 -5.06
C VAL A 52 12.68 6.10 -6.18
N THR A 53 12.83 4.89 -6.72
CA THR A 53 13.67 4.61 -7.89
C THR A 53 12.78 4.31 -9.09
N VAL A 54 12.97 5.06 -10.17
CA VAL A 54 12.25 4.92 -11.43
C VAL A 54 13.21 4.50 -12.51
N GLY A 55 12.99 3.32 -13.07
CA GLY A 55 13.77 2.72 -14.18
C GLY A 55 12.84 1.81 -14.99
N GLU A 56 13.29 0.61 -15.35
CA GLU A 56 12.41 -0.44 -15.91
C GLU A 56 11.30 -0.85 -14.94
N LYS A 57 11.54 -0.67 -13.64
CA LYS A 57 10.60 -0.91 -12.56
C LYS A 57 10.47 0.36 -11.74
N LEU A 58 9.39 0.44 -10.96
CA LEU A 58 9.26 1.41 -9.90
C LEU A 58 9.56 0.72 -8.57
N GLU A 59 10.59 1.19 -7.87
CA GLU A 59 10.98 0.68 -6.56
C GLU A 59 10.75 1.74 -5.51
N LEU A 60 10.06 1.36 -4.44
CA LEU A 60 9.73 2.22 -3.30
C LEU A 60 10.31 1.62 -2.03
N ASN A 61 11.00 2.42 -1.24
CA ASN A 61 11.47 2.07 0.08
C ASN A 61 11.07 3.18 1.06
N LEU A 62 10.36 2.83 2.10
CA LEU A 62 9.92 3.78 3.13
C LEU A 62 10.36 3.27 4.50
N SER A 63 11.21 4.03 5.17
CA SER A 63 11.63 3.77 6.54
C SER A 63 11.04 4.77 7.53
N LEU A 64 10.82 4.32 8.75
CA LEU A 64 10.33 5.12 9.86
C LEU A 64 11.21 4.88 11.09
N ARG A 65 11.77 5.94 11.65
CA ARG A 65 12.60 5.92 12.85
C ARG A 65 11.92 6.66 13.98
N ASN A 66 11.97 6.09 15.20
CA ASN A 66 11.60 6.77 16.42
C ASN A 66 12.73 7.74 16.82
N VAL A 67 12.45 9.04 16.87
CA VAL A 67 13.40 10.07 17.33
C VAL A 67 13.01 10.64 18.69
N GLN A 68 12.06 10.01 19.39
CA GLN A 68 11.65 10.35 20.75
C GLN A 68 12.48 9.57 21.79
N SER A 69 12.36 9.97 23.05
CA SER A 69 12.95 9.26 24.20
C SER A 69 12.13 8.10 24.73
N GLU A 70 10.90 7.91 24.22
CA GLU A 70 9.96 6.90 24.67
C GLU A 70 9.63 5.93 23.51
N PRO A 71 9.25 4.67 23.83
CA PRO A 71 8.78 3.73 22.84
C PRO A 71 7.52 4.22 22.12
N VAL A 72 7.43 3.96 20.82
CA VAL A 72 6.27 4.34 19.98
C VAL A 72 5.80 3.19 19.13
N VAL A 73 4.56 3.28 18.62
CA VAL A 73 4.01 2.37 17.63
C VAL A 73 3.91 3.09 16.29
N GLY A 74 4.49 2.50 15.25
CA GLY A 74 4.47 3.00 13.89
C GLY A 74 3.78 2.04 12.92
N GLU A 75 3.04 2.60 11.99
CA GLU A 75 2.43 1.88 10.87
C GLU A 75 2.82 2.56 9.56
N LEU A 76 3.11 1.75 8.55
CA LEU A 76 3.39 2.22 7.19
C LEU A 76 2.58 1.42 6.17
N THR A 77 2.12 2.10 5.12
CA THR A 77 1.57 1.47 3.92
C THR A 77 1.79 2.34 2.69
N PHE A 78 1.93 1.71 1.53
CA PHE A 78 1.91 2.38 0.23
C PHE A 78 0.48 2.33 -0.31
N HIS A 79 -0.21 3.46 -0.32
CA HIS A 79 -1.57 3.55 -0.88
C HIS A 79 -1.49 3.67 -2.41
N THR A 80 -1.26 2.56 -3.05
CA THR A 80 -0.92 2.47 -4.47
C THR A 80 -2.16 2.28 -5.32
N TYR A 81 -2.47 3.24 -6.18
CA TYR A 81 -3.53 3.16 -7.18
C TYR A 81 -2.97 2.58 -8.48
N LEU A 82 -3.39 1.39 -8.84
CA LEU A 82 -3.05 0.74 -10.10
C LEU A 82 -4.13 1.08 -11.14
N ARG A 83 -3.77 1.82 -12.19
CA ARG A 83 -4.70 2.11 -13.27
C ARG A 83 -4.97 0.84 -14.07
N LEU A 84 -6.25 0.54 -14.33
CA LEU A 84 -6.74 -0.60 -15.06
C LEU A 84 -7.57 -0.17 -16.28
N TYR A 85 -7.73 -1.08 -17.24
CA TYR A 85 -8.71 -0.91 -18.32
C TYR A 85 -10.13 -1.07 -17.77
N ASP A 86 -10.37 -2.18 -17.06
CA ASP A 86 -11.66 -2.50 -16.44
C ASP A 86 -11.44 -3.47 -15.27
N LEU A 87 -11.77 -3.03 -14.06
CA LEU A 87 -11.65 -3.83 -12.83
C LEU A 87 -12.46 -5.13 -12.93
N THR A 88 -13.65 -5.10 -13.54
CA THR A 88 -14.54 -6.26 -13.63
C THR A 88 -13.99 -7.37 -14.53
N ALA A 89 -13.06 -7.01 -15.43
CA ALA A 89 -12.34 -7.91 -16.31
C ALA A 89 -10.90 -8.22 -15.83
N THR A 90 -10.61 -7.91 -14.56
CA THR A 90 -9.28 -8.04 -13.95
C THR A 90 -9.26 -9.23 -12.99
N ASP A 91 -8.20 -10.03 -13.03
CA ASP A 91 -7.94 -11.13 -12.09
C ASP A 91 -6.76 -10.79 -11.19
N LEU A 92 -6.90 -11.09 -9.89
CA LEU A 92 -5.80 -10.97 -8.92
C LEU A 92 -5.36 -12.35 -8.45
N SER A 93 -4.05 -12.59 -8.46
CA SER A 93 -3.44 -13.80 -7.92
C SER A 93 -2.38 -13.49 -6.86
N GLY A 94 -2.07 -14.48 -6.03
CA GLY A 94 -1.11 -14.38 -4.95
C GLY A 94 -1.69 -14.10 -3.57
N LEU A 95 -3.03 -14.06 -3.43
CA LEU A 95 -3.72 -13.87 -2.15
C LEU A 95 -4.53 -15.10 -1.71
N ALA A 96 -4.63 -16.12 -2.56
CA ALA A 96 -5.31 -17.38 -2.20
C ALA A 96 -4.63 -18.03 -1.00
N GLY A 97 -5.43 -18.52 -0.05
CA GLY A 97 -4.98 -19.11 1.21
C GLY A 97 -4.66 -18.10 2.32
N ALA A 98 -4.60 -16.81 2.05
CA ALA A 98 -4.34 -15.79 3.06
C ALA A 98 -5.59 -15.49 3.90
N GLU A 99 -5.37 -15.20 5.18
CA GLU A 99 -6.40 -14.65 6.06
C GLU A 99 -6.57 -13.16 5.78
N TYR A 100 -7.79 -12.65 5.91
CA TYR A 100 -8.05 -11.23 5.78
C TYR A 100 -9.10 -10.72 6.78
N ILE A 101 -9.05 -9.42 7.03
CA ILE A 101 -10.11 -8.66 7.67
C ILE A 101 -10.85 -7.93 6.55
N ASP A 102 -12.16 -8.13 6.44
CA ASP A 102 -13.03 -7.35 5.59
C ASP A 102 -13.49 -6.11 6.38
N ASN A 103 -13.12 -4.91 5.93
CA ASN A 103 -13.50 -3.66 6.59
C ASN A 103 -14.88 -3.14 6.16
N GLU A 104 -15.56 -3.82 5.23
CA GLU A 104 -16.95 -3.50 4.90
C GLU A 104 -17.83 -3.57 6.18
N PRO A 105 -19.01 -2.90 6.21
CA PRO A 105 -19.85 -2.88 7.39
C PRO A 105 -20.15 -4.28 7.94
N GLY A 106 -19.72 -4.53 9.18
CA GLY A 106 -19.82 -5.83 9.80
C GLY A 106 -18.50 -6.60 9.87
N ALA A 107 -17.38 -5.90 9.70
CA ALA A 107 -15.99 -6.41 9.67
C ALA A 107 -15.82 -7.86 10.18
N THR A 108 -15.53 -8.77 9.27
CA THR A 108 -15.35 -10.19 9.59
C THR A 108 -13.92 -10.63 9.24
N ARG A 109 -13.40 -11.61 10.02
CA ARG A 109 -12.19 -12.33 9.62
C ARG A 109 -12.58 -13.53 8.78
N ALA A 110 -11.90 -13.72 7.67
CA ALA A 110 -12.12 -14.84 6.77
C ALA A 110 -10.81 -15.26 6.10
N LYS A 111 -10.87 -16.35 5.35
CA LYS A 111 -9.77 -16.84 4.53
C LYS A 111 -10.14 -16.75 3.06
N GLN A 112 -9.23 -16.30 2.24
CA GLN A 112 -9.39 -16.23 0.79
C GLN A 112 -9.15 -17.61 0.18
N GLU A 113 -10.21 -18.35 -0.12
CA GLU A 113 -10.09 -19.73 -0.58
C GLU A 113 -9.55 -19.83 -2.03
N HIS A 114 -9.90 -18.86 -2.88
CA HIS A 114 -9.55 -18.85 -4.30
C HIS A 114 -8.88 -17.53 -4.69
N GLU A 115 -8.49 -17.40 -5.95
CA GLU A 115 -8.02 -16.11 -6.48
C GLU A 115 -9.08 -15.03 -6.34
N LEU A 116 -8.65 -13.81 -6.02
CA LEU A 116 -9.56 -12.71 -5.72
C LEU A 116 -10.10 -12.08 -7.01
N LYS A 117 -11.41 -11.98 -7.11
CA LYS A 117 -12.09 -11.15 -8.11
C LYS A 117 -12.79 -9.99 -7.41
N VAL A 118 -12.52 -8.78 -7.89
CA VAL A 118 -13.16 -7.56 -7.40
C VAL A 118 -14.13 -7.07 -8.45
N ALA A 119 -15.43 -7.11 -8.14
CA ALA A 119 -16.48 -6.72 -9.07
C ALA A 119 -17.39 -5.60 -8.51
N GLY A 120 -16.89 -4.90 -7.49
CA GLY A 120 -17.60 -3.84 -6.78
C GLY A 120 -16.74 -3.27 -5.68
N SER A 121 -17.34 -2.86 -4.56
CA SER A 121 -16.55 -2.42 -3.40
C SER A 121 -15.73 -3.57 -2.82
N CYS A 122 -14.53 -3.24 -2.35
CA CYS A 122 -13.63 -4.15 -1.68
C CYS A 122 -12.79 -3.34 -0.69
N ASP A 123 -12.73 -3.77 0.55
CA ASP A 123 -11.82 -3.19 1.56
C ASP A 123 -11.30 -4.33 2.44
N ARG A 124 -10.28 -5.05 1.94
CA ARG A 124 -9.75 -6.23 2.60
C ARG A 124 -8.29 -6.05 2.97
N ILE A 125 -7.99 -6.30 4.24
CA ILE A 125 -6.63 -6.30 4.77
C ILE A 125 -6.16 -7.75 4.91
N PHE A 126 -5.34 -8.20 3.98
CA PHE A 126 -4.75 -9.54 4.00
C PHE A 126 -3.52 -9.57 4.91
N THR A 127 -3.39 -10.65 5.68
CA THR A 127 -2.13 -11.03 6.36
C THR A 127 -1.51 -12.16 5.57
N THR A 128 -0.46 -11.86 4.82
CA THR A 128 0.05 -12.77 3.79
C THR A 128 1.36 -13.46 4.16
N GLY A 129 2.07 -12.98 5.18
CA GLY A 129 3.42 -13.48 5.48
C GLY A 129 4.34 -13.42 4.25
N GLU A 130 5.37 -14.26 4.21
CA GLU A 130 6.30 -14.32 3.07
C GLU A 130 5.69 -14.97 1.81
N ALA A 131 4.75 -15.89 1.97
CA ALA A 131 4.11 -16.57 0.84
C ALA A 131 3.31 -15.64 -0.07
N GLY A 132 2.79 -14.53 0.45
CA GLY A 132 2.04 -13.51 -0.29
C GLY A 132 2.87 -12.28 -0.68
N ASN A 133 4.17 -12.43 -0.85
CA ASN A 133 5.04 -11.30 -1.21
C ASN A 133 4.88 -10.82 -2.65
N VAL A 134 4.17 -11.55 -3.50
CA VAL A 134 3.91 -11.18 -4.88
C VAL A 134 2.41 -11.24 -5.17
N VAL A 135 1.85 -10.10 -5.53
CA VAL A 135 0.47 -10.01 -6.05
C VAL A 135 0.53 -9.67 -7.53
N ARG A 136 -0.20 -10.42 -8.34
CA ARG A 136 -0.31 -10.18 -9.78
C ARG A 136 -1.71 -9.69 -10.13
N VAL A 137 -1.76 -8.59 -10.84
CA VAL A 137 -3.00 -7.98 -11.33
C VAL A 137 -3.03 -8.11 -12.85
N ARG A 138 -3.80 -9.06 -13.35
CA ARG A 138 -3.94 -9.32 -14.78
C ARG A 138 -4.95 -8.35 -15.40
N ASP A 139 -4.45 -7.32 -16.04
CA ASP A 139 -5.18 -6.26 -16.72
C ASP A 139 -5.30 -6.62 -18.21
N SER A 140 -6.24 -7.49 -18.54
CA SER A 140 -6.38 -8.09 -19.89
C SER A 140 -6.70 -7.04 -20.95
N GLY A 141 -7.47 -6.00 -20.63
CA GLY A 141 -7.81 -4.93 -21.57
C GLY A 141 -6.59 -4.10 -22.00
N ASN A 142 -5.64 -3.91 -21.12
CA ASN A 142 -4.34 -3.27 -21.43
C ASN A 142 -3.25 -4.29 -21.83
N ARG A 143 -3.57 -5.57 -21.96
CA ARG A 143 -2.69 -6.66 -22.38
C ARG A 143 -1.42 -6.75 -21.52
N ARG A 144 -1.56 -6.62 -20.22
CA ARG A 144 -0.45 -6.64 -19.25
C ARG A 144 -0.82 -7.33 -17.96
N THR A 145 0.19 -7.77 -17.23
CA THR A 145 0.10 -8.10 -15.80
C THR A 145 0.94 -7.10 -15.02
N ILE A 146 0.33 -6.40 -14.06
CA ILE A 146 1.07 -5.59 -13.10
C ILE A 146 1.48 -6.51 -11.96
N VAL A 147 2.77 -6.52 -11.64
CA VAL A 147 3.35 -7.33 -10.58
C VAL A 147 3.74 -6.42 -9.42
N VAL A 148 3.14 -6.66 -8.27
CA VAL A 148 3.44 -5.98 -7.00
C VAL A 148 4.26 -6.94 -6.16
N THR A 149 5.55 -6.67 -6.00
CA THR A 149 6.43 -7.43 -5.10
C THR A 149 6.72 -6.58 -3.87
N LYS A 150 6.64 -7.17 -2.67
CA LYS A 150 6.83 -6.46 -1.40
C LYS A 150 7.79 -7.19 -0.48
N HIS A 151 8.45 -6.42 0.40
CA HIS A 151 9.32 -6.95 1.46
C HIS A 151 9.04 -6.22 2.77
N ASP A 152 9.16 -6.93 3.90
CA ASP A 152 8.94 -6.42 5.25
C ASP A 152 7.55 -5.80 5.47
N ALA A 153 6.61 -6.08 4.57
CA ALA A 153 5.23 -5.61 4.55
C ALA A 153 4.27 -6.81 4.73
N PRO A 154 4.00 -7.27 5.97
CA PRO A 154 3.21 -8.48 6.24
C PRO A 154 1.74 -8.37 5.82
N ASN A 155 1.27 -7.16 5.57
CA ASN A 155 -0.09 -6.92 5.11
C ASN A 155 -0.11 -6.53 3.63
N THR A 156 -1.24 -6.84 2.98
CA THR A 156 -1.63 -6.29 1.68
C THR A 156 -3.08 -5.83 1.78
N VAL A 157 -3.32 -4.54 1.59
CA VAL A 157 -4.70 -4.04 1.46
C VAL A 157 -5.09 -4.12 0.00
N VAL A 158 -6.29 -4.65 -0.27
CA VAL A 158 -6.94 -4.55 -1.57
C VAL A 158 -8.18 -3.70 -1.39
N TRP A 159 -8.19 -2.54 -2.06
CA TRP A 159 -9.26 -1.58 -1.91
C TRP A 159 -9.79 -1.05 -3.24
N ASN A 160 -11.10 -0.93 -3.30
CA ASN A 160 -11.83 -0.19 -4.33
C ASN A 160 -13.16 0.29 -3.72
N PRO A 161 -13.58 1.55 -3.91
CA PRO A 161 -14.79 2.08 -3.30
C PRO A 161 -16.08 1.47 -3.89
N GLY A 162 -16.00 0.87 -5.08
CA GLY A 162 -17.15 0.45 -5.84
C GLY A 162 -18.05 1.62 -6.26
N PRO A 163 -19.19 1.36 -6.91
CA PRO A 163 -20.04 2.41 -7.46
C PRO A 163 -20.66 3.33 -6.39
N ARG A 164 -20.97 2.77 -5.21
CA ARG A 164 -21.56 3.57 -4.12
C ARG A 164 -20.53 4.47 -3.47
N GLY A 165 -19.37 3.94 -3.11
CA GLY A 165 -18.31 4.73 -2.50
C GLY A 165 -17.76 5.79 -3.45
N ALA A 166 -17.60 5.48 -4.75
CA ALA A 166 -17.17 6.46 -5.75
C ALA A 166 -18.07 7.70 -5.80
N ALA A 167 -19.38 7.51 -5.65
CA ALA A 167 -20.34 8.62 -5.64
C ALA A 167 -20.24 9.53 -4.39
N GLU A 168 -19.53 9.10 -3.34
CA GLU A 168 -19.33 9.88 -2.12
C GLU A 168 -18.05 10.74 -2.19
N PHE A 169 -17.13 10.45 -3.14
CA PHE A 169 -15.91 11.22 -3.33
C PHE A 169 -16.16 12.42 -4.27
N SER A 170 -15.78 13.61 -3.82
CA SER A 170 -15.96 14.85 -4.60
C SER A 170 -14.95 15.00 -5.74
N ASP A 171 -13.88 14.23 -5.72
CA ASP A 171 -12.74 14.24 -6.65
C ASP A 171 -12.66 12.97 -7.52
N MET A 172 -13.74 12.20 -7.57
CA MET A 172 -13.85 10.96 -8.36
C MET A 172 -15.14 11.00 -9.20
N ALA A 173 -15.05 10.66 -10.49
CA ALA A 173 -16.24 10.47 -11.30
C ALA A 173 -16.99 9.18 -10.90
N PRO A 174 -18.34 9.15 -10.98
CA PRO A 174 -19.13 8.01 -10.51
C PRO A 174 -18.81 6.66 -11.18
N ASP A 175 -18.24 6.68 -12.37
CA ASP A 175 -17.85 5.50 -13.16
C ASP A 175 -16.33 5.24 -13.15
N GLU A 176 -15.55 6.08 -12.46
CA GLU A 176 -14.09 5.96 -12.43
C GLU A 176 -13.60 4.75 -11.61
N TRP A 177 -14.41 4.26 -10.67
CA TRP A 177 -14.06 3.12 -9.82
C TRP A 177 -13.67 1.85 -10.60
N VAL A 178 -14.18 1.65 -11.81
CA VAL A 178 -13.79 0.49 -12.65
C VAL A 178 -12.39 0.63 -13.25
N GLN A 179 -11.78 1.81 -13.22
CA GLN A 179 -10.51 2.10 -13.88
C GLN A 179 -9.29 1.98 -12.97
N PHE A 180 -9.48 1.54 -11.72
CA PHE A 180 -8.36 1.33 -10.80
C PHE A 180 -8.62 0.24 -9.77
N LEU A 181 -7.53 -0.20 -9.15
CA LEU A 181 -7.51 -1.03 -7.96
C LEU A 181 -6.36 -0.57 -7.07
N CYS A 182 -6.60 -0.46 -5.77
CA CYS A 182 -5.51 -0.29 -4.83
C CYS A 182 -5.00 -1.66 -4.38
N VAL A 183 -3.68 -1.85 -4.47
CA VAL A 183 -2.96 -2.97 -3.88
C VAL A 183 -1.85 -2.36 -3.03
N GLU A 184 -1.99 -2.47 -1.72
CA GLU A 184 -1.26 -1.65 -0.76
C GLU A 184 -0.42 -2.50 0.18
N PRO A 185 0.87 -2.71 -0.12
CA PRO A 185 1.80 -3.29 0.83
C PRO A 185 1.93 -2.45 2.09
N GLY A 186 1.85 -3.09 3.26
CA GLY A 186 1.94 -2.38 4.52
C GLY A 186 2.36 -3.23 5.71
N ARG A 187 2.71 -2.53 6.79
CA ARG A 187 2.87 -3.06 8.15
C ARG A 187 1.93 -2.27 9.04
N ILE A 188 0.74 -2.83 9.30
CA ILE A 188 -0.40 -2.13 9.87
C ILE A 188 -1.15 -3.00 10.88
N ARG A 189 -2.03 -2.40 11.67
CA ARG A 189 -2.89 -3.07 12.65
C ARG A 189 -2.06 -3.91 13.64
N GLU A 190 -2.38 -5.20 13.78
CA GLU A 190 -1.66 -6.15 14.65
C GLU A 190 -0.18 -6.34 14.27
N ASN A 191 0.20 -5.99 13.05
CA ASN A 191 1.58 -6.02 12.57
C ASN A 191 2.31 -4.67 12.72
N ALA A 192 1.69 -3.68 13.35
CA ALA A 192 2.35 -2.39 13.62
C ALA A 192 3.68 -2.58 14.34
N ALA A 193 4.69 -1.80 13.99
CA ALA A 193 6.01 -1.91 14.59
C ALA A 193 6.05 -1.16 15.93
N LYS A 194 6.56 -1.83 16.97
CA LYS A 194 6.96 -1.18 18.22
C LYS A 194 8.41 -0.78 18.07
N LEU A 195 8.71 0.47 18.32
CA LEU A 195 10.04 1.04 18.15
C LEU A 195 10.52 1.65 19.48
N GLU A 196 11.61 1.12 20.00
CA GLU A 196 12.36 1.76 21.08
C GLU A 196 13.01 3.06 20.59
N PRO A 197 13.45 3.96 21.48
CA PRO A 197 14.17 5.16 21.10
C PRO A 197 15.34 4.88 20.16
N GLY A 198 15.34 5.54 19.00
CA GLY A 198 16.35 5.38 17.96
C GLY A 198 16.17 4.20 17.02
N GLU A 199 15.25 3.27 17.29
CA GLU A 199 14.94 2.14 16.40
C GLU A 199 14.19 2.59 15.15
N SER A 200 14.30 1.78 14.10
CA SER A 200 13.63 1.99 12.82
C SER A 200 13.15 0.67 12.21
N PHE A 201 12.15 0.77 11.34
CA PHE A 201 11.77 -0.30 10.42
C PHE A 201 11.52 0.28 9.02
N SER A 202 11.48 -0.57 8.02
CA SER A 202 11.15 -0.21 6.66
C SER A 202 10.17 -1.19 6.05
N ILE A 203 9.48 -0.74 5.01
CA ILE A 203 8.76 -1.57 4.05
C ILE A 203 9.22 -1.20 2.65
N SER A 204 9.23 -2.17 1.74
CA SER A 204 9.53 -1.88 0.34
C SER A 204 8.54 -2.54 -0.61
N MET A 205 8.45 -1.95 -1.79
CA MET A 205 7.60 -2.43 -2.88
C MET A 205 8.30 -2.20 -4.22
N THR A 206 8.18 -3.20 -5.10
CA THR A 206 8.56 -3.07 -6.50
C THR A 206 7.33 -3.28 -7.38
N LEU A 207 7.10 -2.36 -8.29
CA LEU A 207 6.12 -2.50 -9.37
C LEU A 207 6.83 -2.77 -10.69
N SER A 208 6.40 -3.83 -11.36
CA SER A 208 6.84 -4.18 -12.71
C SER A 208 5.65 -4.57 -13.58
N VAL A 209 5.87 -4.61 -14.90
CA VAL A 209 4.85 -4.96 -15.88
C VAL A 209 5.37 -6.12 -16.72
N GLU A 210 4.56 -7.18 -16.83
CA GLU A 210 4.75 -8.30 -17.74
C GLU A 210 3.74 -8.17 -18.88
N ASN A 211 4.15 -8.36 -20.13
CA ASN A 211 3.24 -8.41 -21.27
C ASN A 211 2.48 -9.74 -21.29
N LEU A 212 1.20 -9.70 -21.70
CA LEU A 212 0.35 -10.89 -21.92
C LEU A 212 0.53 -11.47 -23.30
#